data_8967ac29238a2e36319f96d6e347ee15
#
_entry.id   8967ac29238a2e36319f96d6e347ee15
#
_cell.length_a   1.000
_cell.length_b   1.000
_cell.length_c   1.000
_cell.angle_alpha   90.00
_cell.angle_beta   90.00
_cell.angle_gamma   90.00
#
_symmetry.space_group_name_H-M   'P 1'
#
loop_
_entity.id
_entity.type
_entity.pdbx_description
1 polymer ?
#
loop_
_entity_poly.entity_id
_entity_poly.type
_entity_poly.pdbx_seq_one_letter_code
_entity_poly.pdbx_strand_id
1 'polypeptide(L)'
;MRYCLCMKNNNPKVIRERFEKELNDDTKWTRANVEFQICSAILFAVRMNKNDKTWQQMLASWPVDCSVRYEWFKSVVANIELKPNLGSEYGDYDNLYSVLVHWLDSVDSVLDRKILILHSCDLSMNKIGAILGKLRQTVSRRHTNAIDALVWKLNHPKN
;
A
#
# COMPACT_ATOMS: atom_id res chain seq x y z
N MET A 1 8.83 -14.65 1.49
CA MET A 1 9.27 -14.41 2.88
C MET A 1 10.45 -13.43 3.03
N ARG A 2 10.95 -12.85 1.97
CA ARG A 2 12.11 -11.93 2.03
C ARG A 2 11.75 -10.43 1.93
N TYR A 3 10.48 -10.08 1.80
CA TYR A 3 10.06 -8.71 1.45
C TYR A 3 9.63 -7.85 2.63
N CYS A 4 9.47 -8.41 3.82
CA CYS A 4 9.41 -7.64 5.07
C CYS A 4 10.77 -6.99 5.46
N LEU A 5 11.83 -7.24 4.71
CA LEU A 5 13.15 -6.64 4.94
C LEU A 5 13.22 -5.14 4.62
N CYS A 6 12.29 -4.61 3.81
CA CYS A 6 12.21 -3.17 3.58
C CYS A 6 11.84 -2.39 4.84
N MET A 7 11.11 -3.02 5.77
CA MET A 7 10.68 -2.37 7.00
C MET A 7 11.66 -2.55 8.17
N LYS A 8 12.60 -3.51 8.10
CA LYS A 8 13.59 -3.72 9.16
C LYS A 8 14.76 -2.73 9.12
N ASN A 9 15.05 -2.14 7.99
CA ASN A 9 16.02 -1.07 7.83
C ASN A 9 15.31 0.24 7.45
N ASN A 10 14.75 0.90 8.43
CA ASN A 10 14.17 2.25 8.30
C ASN A 10 15.23 3.33 7.98
N ASN A 11 16.37 2.96 7.39
CA ASN A 11 17.34 3.93 6.95
C ASN A 11 16.86 4.53 5.60
N PRO A 12 16.47 5.80 5.61
CA PRO A 12 15.97 6.50 4.43
C PRO A 12 16.86 6.34 3.20
N LYS A 13 18.16 6.39 3.36
CA LYS A 13 19.12 6.27 2.26
C LYS A 13 19.06 4.89 1.57
N VAL A 14 18.96 3.83 2.33
CA VAL A 14 18.94 2.46 1.79
C VAL A 14 17.66 2.18 1.00
N ILE A 15 16.54 2.72 1.47
CA ILE A 15 15.24 2.60 0.77
C ILE A 15 15.29 3.39 -0.54
N ARG A 16 15.82 4.60 -0.51
CA ARG A 16 15.96 5.46 -1.68
C ARG A 16 16.91 4.86 -2.73
N GLU A 17 18.08 4.39 -2.33
CA GLU A 17 19.05 3.76 -3.22
C GLU A 17 18.49 2.50 -3.88
N ARG A 18 17.73 1.68 -3.14
CA ARG A 18 17.02 0.53 -3.71
C ARG A 18 15.96 0.96 -4.72
N PHE A 19 15.17 1.96 -4.37
CA PHE A 19 14.11 2.49 -5.22
C PHE A 19 14.68 3.09 -6.53
N GLU A 20 15.74 3.90 -6.42
CA GLU A 20 16.41 4.47 -7.58
C GLU A 20 17.06 3.39 -8.47
N LYS A 21 17.60 2.34 -7.87
CA LYS A 21 18.18 1.22 -8.60
C LYS A 21 17.14 0.35 -9.31
N GLU A 22 16.00 0.13 -8.67
CA GLU A 22 14.89 -0.65 -9.24
C GLU A 22 14.08 0.15 -10.27
N LEU A 23 13.97 1.48 -10.13
CA LEU A 23 13.37 2.38 -11.12
C LEU A 23 14.22 2.55 -12.38
N ASN A 24 15.53 2.43 -12.25
CA ASN A 24 16.46 2.54 -13.39
C ASN A 24 16.58 1.26 -14.23
N ASP A 25 16.00 0.16 -13.75
CA ASP A 25 15.93 -1.08 -14.53
C ASP A 25 14.66 -1.07 -15.39
N ASP A 26 14.86 -0.69 -16.64
CA ASP A 26 13.89 -0.41 -17.70
C ASP A 26 12.53 -1.13 -17.64
N THR A 27 11.50 -0.33 -17.53
CA THR A 27 10.21 -0.46 -18.24
C THR A 27 9.21 -1.50 -17.75
N LYS A 28 9.53 -2.42 -16.86
CA LYS A 28 8.57 -3.42 -16.38
C LYS A 28 8.37 -3.35 -14.86
N TRP A 29 7.11 -3.32 -14.49
CA TRP A 29 6.74 -3.47 -13.08
C TRP A 29 7.12 -4.86 -12.58
N THR A 30 7.81 -4.91 -11.45
CA THR A 30 8.14 -6.15 -10.73
C THR A 30 7.30 -6.24 -9.46
N ARG A 31 7.23 -7.44 -8.86
CA ARG A 31 6.57 -7.61 -7.56
C ARG A 31 7.13 -6.66 -6.50
N ALA A 32 8.46 -6.56 -6.41
CA ALA A 32 9.13 -5.70 -5.45
C ALA A 32 8.75 -4.23 -5.62
N ASN A 33 8.69 -3.73 -6.84
CA ASN A 33 8.30 -2.35 -7.14
C ASN A 33 6.85 -2.08 -6.80
N VAL A 34 5.95 -3.00 -7.13
CA VAL A 34 4.52 -2.87 -6.83
C VAL A 34 4.29 -2.89 -5.32
N GLU A 35 4.87 -3.84 -4.60
CA GLU A 35 4.78 -3.89 -3.13
C GLU A 35 5.34 -2.63 -2.48
N PHE A 36 6.49 -2.16 -2.96
CA PHE A 36 7.11 -0.93 -2.46
C PHE A 36 6.21 0.29 -2.66
N GLN A 37 5.62 0.45 -3.83
CA GLN A 37 4.72 1.56 -4.14
C GLN A 37 3.47 1.54 -3.26
N ILE A 38 2.86 0.37 -3.09
CA ILE A 38 1.68 0.22 -2.22
C ILE A 38 2.06 0.52 -0.77
N CYS A 39 3.15 -0.07 -0.26
CA CYS A 39 3.61 0.18 1.10
C CYS A 39 3.93 1.66 1.34
N SER A 40 4.62 2.31 0.41
CA SER A 40 4.96 3.73 0.53
C SER A 40 3.72 4.61 0.57
N ALA A 41 2.74 4.34 -0.29
CA ALA A 41 1.49 5.08 -0.32
C ALA A 41 0.67 4.90 0.97
N ILE A 42 0.53 3.67 1.44
CA ILE A 42 -0.23 3.35 2.66
C ILE A 42 0.44 3.92 3.91
N LEU A 43 1.76 3.77 4.04
CA LEU A 43 2.51 4.33 5.17
C LEU A 43 2.52 5.86 5.16
N PHE A 44 2.55 6.48 3.99
CA PHE A 44 2.37 7.91 3.85
C PHE A 44 0.98 8.34 4.35
N ALA A 45 -0.08 7.66 3.95
CA ALA A 45 -1.44 7.93 4.41
C ALA A 45 -1.61 7.74 5.93
N VAL A 46 -1.00 6.71 6.50
CA VAL A 46 -1.01 6.45 7.95
C VAL A 46 -0.31 7.58 8.72
N ARG A 47 0.76 8.12 8.17
CA ARG A 47 1.53 9.20 8.80
C ARG A 47 0.83 10.56 8.72
N MET A 48 -0.04 10.77 7.74
CA MET A 48 -0.72 12.05 7.57
C MET A 48 -1.51 12.42 8.80
N ASN A 49 -1.18 13.60 9.36
CA ASN A 49 -1.88 14.13 10.51
C ASN A 49 -3.25 14.70 10.08
N LYS A 50 -4.30 14.32 10.79
CA LYS A 50 -5.66 14.82 10.56
C LYS A 50 -5.77 16.35 10.63
N ASN A 51 -4.82 17.01 11.27
CA ASN A 51 -4.77 18.46 11.46
C ASN A 51 -3.91 19.18 10.40
N ASP A 52 -3.34 18.46 9.45
CA ASP A 52 -2.59 19.06 8.36
C ASP A 52 -3.54 19.77 7.38
N LYS A 53 -3.45 21.11 7.35
CA LYS A 53 -4.29 21.94 6.47
C LYS A 53 -4.07 21.62 5.00
N THR A 54 -2.84 21.33 4.59
CA THR A 54 -2.50 20.95 3.22
C THR A 54 -3.21 19.66 2.84
N TRP A 55 -3.18 18.68 3.72
CA TRP A 55 -3.89 17.43 3.55
C TRP A 55 -5.40 17.60 3.40
N GLN A 56 -6.00 18.41 4.30
CA GLN A 56 -7.43 18.68 4.25
C GLN A 56 -7.85 19.43 2.99
N GLN A 57 -7.06 20.40 2.55
CA GLN A 57 -7.30 21.12 1.30
C GLN A 57 -7.23 20.20 0.09
N MET A 58 -6.27 19.30 0.10
CA MET A 58 -6.10 18.33 -0.98
C MET A 58 -7.24 17.32 -1.02
N LEU A 59 -7.67 16.79 0.12
CA LEU A 59 -8.84 15.91 0.22
C LEU A 59 -10.10 16.61 -0.29
N ALA A 60 -10.26 17.90 0.01
CA ALA A 60 -11.40 18.71 -0.47
C ALA A 60 -11.38 18.92 -1.99
N SER A 61 -10.20 18.94 -2.60
CA SER A 61 -10.04 19.06 -4.06
C SER A 61 -10.11 17.73 -4.81
N TRP A 62 -10.08 16.61 -4.10
CA TRP A 62 -10.16 15.29 -4.72
C TRP A 62 -11.55 15.01 -5.28
N PRO A 63 -11.63 14.29 -6.40
CA PRO A 63 -12.90 13.76 -6.88
C PRO A 63 -13.62 12.95 -5.79
N VAL A 64 -14.94 12.93 -5.83
CA VAL A 64 -15.78 12.24 -4.82
C VAL A 64 -15.35 10.78 -4.63
N ASP A 65 -15.02 10.09 -5.72
CA ASP A 65 -14.59 8.69 -5.68
C ASP A 65 -13.32 8.49 -4.85
N CYS A 66 -12.38 9.42 -4.93
CA CYS A 66 -11.15 9.38 -4.14
C CYS A 66 -11.41 9.58 -2.65
N SER A 67 -12.30 10.51 -2.32
CA SER A 67 -12.70 10.76 -0.93
C SER A 67 -13.37 9.53 -0.32
N VAL A 68 -14.25 8.87 -1.06
CA VAL A 68 -14.90 7.62 -0.64
C VAL A 68 -13.86 6.50 -0.42
N ARG A 69 -12.89 6.35 -1.33
CA ARG A 69 -11.80 5.36 -1.20
C ARG A 69 -10.92 5.63 0.03
N TYR A 70 -10.60 6.88 0.28
CA TYR A 70 -9.80 7.25 1.44
C TYR A 70 -10.56 7.03 2.76
N GLU A 71 -11.84 7.33 2.83
CA GLU A 71 -12.68 7.03 4.00
C GLU A 71 -12.76 5.53 4.26
N TRP A 72 -12.91 4.73 3.20
CA TRP A 72 -12.86 3.29 3.32
C TRP A 72 -11.49 2.79 3.83
N PHE A 73 -10.39 3.31 3.29
CA PHE A 73 -9.05 3.01 3.79
C PHE A 73 -8.91 3.33 5.28
N LYS A 74 -9.33 4.50 5.70
CA LYS A 74 -9.33 4.87 7.12
C LYS A 74 -10.10 3.88 7.98
N SER A 75 -11.24 3.39 7.50
CA SER A 75 -12.05 2.40 8.22
C SER A 75 -11.33 1.05 8.37
N VAL A 76 -10.54 0.65 7.37
CA VAL A 76 -9.75 -0.59 7.43
C VAL A 76 -8.67 -0.52 8.50
N VAL A 77 -8.02 0.63 8.64
CA VAL A 77 -6.90 0.81 9.59
C VAL A 77 -7.33 1.32 10.97
N ALA A 78 -8.56 1.78 11.13
CA ALA A 78 -9.04 2.43 12.36
C ALA A 78 -9.02 1.54 13.60
N ASN A 79 -9.21 0.23 13.43
CA ASN A 79 -9.30 -0.75 14.52
C ASN A 79 -8.00 -1.56 14.70
N ILE A 80 -6.90 -1.10 14.11
CA ILE A 80 -5.62 -1.79 14.15
C ILE A 80 -4.70 -1.00 15.07
N GLU A 81 -4.06 -1.71 15.99
CA GLU A 81 -2.98 -1.16 16.77
C GLU A 81 -1.72 -1.06 15.92
N LEU A 82 -1.42 0.14 15.44
CA LEU A 82 -0.25 0.42 14.65
C LEU A 82 0.95 0.67 15.55
N LYS A 83 2.14 0.28 15.07
CA LYS A 83 3.40 0.60 15.78
C LYS A 83 3.57 2.12 15.86
N PRO A 84 4.08 2.68 16.98
CA PRO A 84 4.15 4.15 17.19
C PRO A 84 4.93 4.91 16.11
N ASN A 85 5.94 4.27 15.52
CA ASN A 85 6.82 4.87 14.51
C ASN A 85 6.49 4.39 13.08
N LEU A 86 5.30 3.84 12.88
CA LEU A 86 4.87 3.41 11.56
C LEU A 86 4.56 4.63 10.70
N GLY A 87 5.14 4.67 9.54
CA GLY A 87 4.93 5.73 8.56
C GLY A 87 6.15 5.90 7.67
N SER A 88 5.98 6.55 6.54
CA SER A 88 7.04 6.81 5.58
C SER A 88 6.96 8.24 5.06
N GLU A 89 8.12 8.88 4.93
CA GLU A 89 8.27 10.19 4.28
C GLU A 89 8.40 10.07 2.75
N TYR A 90 8.49 8.84 2.24
CA TYR A 90 8.79 8.57 0.83
C TYR A 90 7.57 8.56 -0.08
N GLY A 91 6.39 8.49 0.48
CA GLY A 91 5.18 8.65 -0.30
C GLY A 91 4.93 10.11 -0.63
N ASP A 92 4.26 10.36 -1.71
CA ASP A 92 3.67 11.64 -2.06
C ASP A 92 2.18 11.47 -2.35
N TYR A 93 1.52 12.59 -2.56
CA TYR A 93 0.08 12.61 -2.82
C TYR A 93 -0.29 11.94 -4.14
N ASP A 94 0.54 12.08 -5.16
CA ASP A 94 0.28 11.49 -6.48
C ASP A 94 0.39 9.97 -6.43
N ASN A 95 1.38 9.46 -5.70
CA ASN A 95 1.51 8.03 -5.44
C ASN A 95 0.33 7.49 -4.62
N LEU A 96 -0.08 8.19 -3.56
CA LEU A 96 -1.23 7.80 -2.76
C LEU A 96 -2.51 7.77 -3.59
N TYR A 97 -2.74 8.79 -4.40
CA TYR A 97 -3.87 8.85 -5.31
C TYR A 97 -3.85 7.67 -6.29
N SER A 98 -2.72 7.44 -6.94
CA SER A 98 -2.57 6.35 -7.92
C SER A 98 -2.84 4.98 -7.28
N VAL A 99 -2.32 4.73 -6.09
CA VAL A 99 -2.53 3.46 -5.39
C VAL A 99 -3.98 3.29 -4.94
N LEU A 100 -4.57 4.30 -4.31
CA LEU A 100 -5.94 4.19 -3.78
C LEU A 100 -7.00 4.11 -4.89
N VAL A 101 -6.84 4.90 -5.95
CA VAL A 101 -7.87 5.07 -6.97
C VAL A 101 -7.70 4.10 -8.14
N HIS A 102 -6.47 3.86 -8.57
CA HIS A 102 -6.22 3.03 -9.74
C HIS A 102 -5.78 1.61 -9.38
N TRP A 103 -4.80 1.48 -8.51
CA TRP A 103 -4.23 0.17 -8.24
C TRP A 103 -5.13 -0.70 -7.37
N LEU A 104 -5.55 -0.20 -6.22
CA LEU A 104 -6.43 -0.96 -5.34
C LEU A 104 -7.81 -1.18 -5.97
N ASP A 105 -8.29 -0.23 -6.76
CA ASP A 105 -9.54 -0.40 -7.48
C ASP A 105 -9.46 -1.50 -8.55
N SER A 106 -8.31 -1.69 -9.15
CA SER A 106 -8.08 -2.76 -10.11
C SER A 106 -8.01 -4.17 -9.49
N VAL A 107 -7.87 -4.28 -8.17
CA VAL A 107 -7.98 -5.54 -7.42
C VAL A 107 -9.46 -5.86 -7.22
N ASP A 108 -9.92 -6.94 -7.82
CA ASP A 108 -11.37 -7.25 -7.89
C ASP A 108 -11.98 -7.57 -6.51
N SER A 109 -11.22 -8.23 -5.63
CA SER A 109 -11.68 -8.66 -4.32
C SER A 109 -11.44 -7.61 -3.24
N VAL A 110 -12.49 -7.21 -2.53
CA VAL A 110 -12.40 -6.34 -1.34
C VAL A 110 -11.53 -6.98 -0.25
N LEU A 111 -11.60 -8.30 -0.10
CA LEU A 111 -10.76 -9.02 0.85
C LEU A 111 -9.27 -8.89 0.50
N ASP A 112 -8.92 -9.01 -0.77
CA ASP A 112 -7.55 -8.89 -1.25
C ASP A 112 -7.02 -7.46 -1.08
N ARG A 113 -7.86 -6.44 -1.33
CA ARG A 113 -7.51 -5.03 -1.04
C ARG A 113 -7.20 -4.81 0.45
N LYS A 114 -8.02 -5.37 1.35
CA LYS A 114 -7.77 -5.31 2.80
C LYS A 114 -6.47 -5.99 3.17
N ILE A 115 -6.18 -7.14 2.61
CA ILE A 115 -4.92 -7.86 2.85
C ILE A 115 -3.71 -7.01 2.44
N LEU A 116 -3.76 -6.38 1.27
CA LEU A 116 -2.68 -5.49 0.80
C LEU A 116 -2.46 -4.30 1.75
N ILE A 117 -3.53 -3.66 2.20
CA ILE A 117 -3.45 -2.53 3.14
C ILE A 117 -2.86 -2.99 4.48
N LEU A 118 -3.40 -4.06 5.06
CA LEU A 118 -2.96 -4.56 6.36
C LEU A 118 -1.51 -5.04 6.34
N HIS A 119 -1.10 -5.70 5.27
CA HIS A 119 0.29 -6.11 5.09
C HIS A 119 1.23 -4.89 4.98
N SER A 120 0.81 -3.84 4.31
CA SER A 120 1.56 -2.58 4.21
C SER A 120 1.73 -1.88 5.55
N CYS A 121 0.84 -2.13 6.50
CA CYS A 121 0.94 -1.67 7.89
C CYS A 121 1.83 -2.55 8.78
N ASP A 122 2.70 -3.36 8.19
CA ASP A 122 3.65 -4.25 8.88
C ASP A 122 2.98 -5.31 9.78
N LEU A 123 1.77 -5.71 9.42
CA LEU A 123 1.11 -6.82 10.10
C LEU A 123 1.55 -8.17 9.52
N SER A 124 1.79 -9.12 10.42
CA SER A 124 2.09 -10.49 10.00
C SER A 124 0.86 -11.16 9.37
N MET A 125 1.09 -12.14 8.51
CA MET A 125 0.01 -12.91 7.88
C MET A 125 -0.90 -13.61 8.91
N ASN A 126 -0.35 -13.99 10.08
CA ASN A 126 -1.14 -14.52 11.20
C ASN A 126 -2.09 -13.48 11.78
N LYS A 127 -1.60 -12.26 12.02
CA LYS A 127 -2.43 -11.16 12.54
C LYS A 127 -3.50 -10.75 11.55
N ILE A 128 -3.16 -10.65 10.28
CA ILE A 128 -4.11 -10.35 9.20
C ILE A 128 -5.18 -11.43 9.14
N GLY A 129 -4.78 -12.70 9.21
CA GLY A 129 -5.72 -13.83 9.26
C GLY A 129 -6.68 -13.75 10.46
N ALA A 130 -6.18 -13.42 11.64
CA ALA A 130 -7.00 -13.23 12.83
C ALA A 130 -8.01 -12.07 12.66
N ILE A 131 -7.58 -10.94 12.12
CA ILE A 131 -8.46 -9.78 11.88
C ILE A 131 -9.55 -10.11 10.85
N LEU A 132 -9.22 -10.84 9.81
CA LEU A 132 -10.13 -11.12 8.69
C LEU A 132 -10.88 -12.46 8.83
N GLY A 133 -10.63 -13.22 9.90
CA GLY A 133 -11.23 -14.53 10.09
C GLY A 133 -10.79 -15.56 9.05
N LYS A 134 -9.51 -15.52 8.63
CA LYS A 134 -8.93 -16.39 7.60
C LYS A 134 -7.65 -17.08 8.09
N LEU A 135 -7.38 -18.25 7.54
CA LEU A 135 -6.12 -18.96 7.81
C LEU A 135 -4.93 -18.20 7.22
N ARG A 136 -3.79 -18.26 7.90
CA ARG A 136 -2.52 -17.66 7.44
C ARG A 136 -2.18 -18.03 5.99
N GLN A 137 -2.32 -19.30 5.64
CA GLN A 137 -2.02 -19.79 4.29
C GLN A 137 -2.93 -19.18 3.23
N THR A 138 -4.21 -18.99 3.57
CA THR A 138 -5.18 -18.33 2.68
C THR A 138 -4.79 -16.87 2.47
N VAL A 139 -4.44 -16.16 3.54
CA VAL A 139 -3.99 -14.75 3.46
C VAL A 139 -2.73 -14.62 2.62
N SER A 140 -1.73 -15.47 2.86
CA SER A 140 -0.47 -15.45 2.12
C SER A 140 -0.67 -15.72 0.63
N ARG A 141 -1.48 -16.71 0.28
CA ARG A 141 -1.80 -17.03 -1.12
C ARG A 141 -2.55 -15.88 -1.80
N ARG A 142 -3.55 -15.31 -1.13
CA ARG A 142 -4.32 -14.18 -1.67
C ARG A 142 -3.46 -12.94 -1.87
N HIS A 143 -2.58 -12.62 -0.92
CA HIS A 143 -1.61 -11.53 -1.06
C HIS A 143 -0.74 -11.71 -2.30
N THR A 144 -0.12 -12.88 -2.45
CA THR A 144 0.72 -13.19 -3.61
C THR A 144 -0.05 -13.06 -4.92
N ASN A 145 -1.25 -13.64 -4.99
CA ASN A 145 -2.08 -13.59 -6.19
C ASN A 145 -2.51 -12.15 -6.53
N ALA A 146 -2.83 -11.34 -5.53
CA ALA A 146 -3.20 -9.94 -5.74
C ALA A 146 -2.03 -9.11 -6.29
N ILE A 147 -0.84 -9.29 -5.74
CA ILE A 147 0.37 -8.62 -6.27
C ILE A 147 0.67 -9.09 -7.70
N ASP A 148 0.60 -10.37 -7.98
CA ASP A 148 0.82 -10.89 -9.34
C ASP A 148 -0.18 -10.35 -10.36
N ALA A 149 -1.45 -10.26 -9.97
CA ALA A 149 -2.49 -9.68 -10.81
C ALA A 149 -2.23 -8.19 -11.09
N LEU A 150 -1.78 -7.43 -10.08
CA LEU A 150 -1.39 -6.03 -10.27
C LEU A 150 -0.18 -5.88 -11.18
N VAL A 151 0.86 -6.67 -10.98
CA VAL A 151 2.06 -6.68 -11.84
C VAL A 151 1.66 -6.94 -13.28
N TRP A 152 0.79 -7.93 -13.50
CA TRP A 152 0.32 -8.25 -14.85
C TRP A 152 -0.46 -7.08 -15.46
N LYS A 153 -1.42 -6.50 -14.74
CA LYS A 153 -2.24 -5.37 -15.21
C LYS A 153 -1.40 -4.13 -15.53
N LEU A 154 -0.41 -3.82 -14.70
CA LEU A 154 0.47 -2.67 -14.90
C LEU A 154 1.42 -2.84 -16.10
N ASN A 155 1.83 -4.06 -16.38
CA ASN A 155 2.66 -4.36 -17.55
C ASN A 155 1.85 -4.53 -18.86
N HIS A 156 0.53 -4.68 -18.75
CA HIS A 156 -0.38 -4.86 -19.88
C HIS A 156 -1.55 -3.86 -19.77
N PRO A 157 -1.28 -2.55 -19.86
CA PRO A 157 -2.35 -1.56 -19.79
C PRO A 157 -3.32 -1.79 -20.96
N LYS A 158 -4.61 -1.79 -20.64
CA LYS A 158 -5.64 -1.80 -21.69
C LYS A 158 -5.59 -0.45 -22.40
N ASN A 159 -5.32 -0.47 -23.68
CA ASN A 159 -5.46 0.70 -24.56
C ASN A 159 -6.91 1.15 -24.60
#